data_fe522c3f296ee0e1539958145156a990
#
_entry.id   fe522c3f296ee0e1539958145156a990
#
_cell.length_a   1.000
_cell.length_b   1.000
_cell.length_c   1.000
_cell.angle_alpha   90.00
_cell.angle_beta   90.00
_cell.angle_gamma   90.00
#
_symmetry.space_group_name_H-M   'P 1'
#
loop_
_entity.id
_entity.type
_entity.pdbx_description
1 polymer ?
#
loop_
_entity_poly.entity_id
_entity_poly.type
_entity_poly.pdbx_seq_one_letter_code
_entity_poly.pdbx_strand_id
1 'polypeptide(L)'
;KSIQSALEKAKPTHLLHLGALQTPDCRDYPIRGLDVNVLGTAYLFKACLEMELPLERFVFASSSAVNGPRALYGEEGVRPEDPLQPFNLYGYWKIAGEGMAQAYHQESTVPTVSLRLATTYGPGRDRGFTAALTSALKAVASGERFEIPYRGKENYHFSHDVGAGFARAVIDPFIGYGVYNLPGQTCTVDEFLALIHEEAEDMGLDGFEIPYAE
;
A
#
# COMPACT_ATOMS: atom_id res chain seq x y z
N LYS A 1 -10.05 24.55 4.62
CA LYS A 1 -10.27 24.56 3.15
C LYS A 1 -9.73 23.29 2.64
N SER A 2 -10.64 22.41 2.38
CA SER A 2 -10.07 21.24 2.60
C SER A 2 -10.80 20.12 1.92
N ILE A 3 -11.03 19.07 2.57
CA ILE A 3 -11.70 17.87 2.09
C ILE A 3 -13.10 18.23 1.58
N GLN A 4 -13.92 18.93 2.35
CA GLN A 4 -15.28 19.34 1.93
C GLN A 4 -15.28 20.15 0.64
N SER A 5 -14.43 21.18 0.54
CA SER A 5 -14.35 22.00 -0.68
C SER A 5 -13.90 21.19 -1.93
N ALA A 6 -13.01 20.20 -1.72
CA ALA A 6 -12.63 19.29 -2.80
C ALA A 6 -13.78 18.37 -3.23
N LEU A 7 -14.52 17.83 -2.27
CA LEU A 7 -15.68 16.97 -2.52
C LEU A 7 -16.84 17.74 -3.18
N GLU A 8 -17.12 18.96 -2.71
CA GLU A 8 -18.11 19.86 -3.33
C GLU A 8 -17.82 20.14 -4.81
N LYS A 9 -16.55 20.36 -5.10
CA LYS A 9 -16.10 20.63 -6.49
C LYS A 9 -16.12 19.38 -7.36
N ALA A 10 -15.65 18.25 -6.82
CA ALA A 10 -15.50 17.01 -7.57
C ALA A 10 -16.83 16.27 -7.76
N LYS A 11 -17.74 16.34 -6.78
CA LYS A 11 -19.01 15.58 -6.73
C LYS A 11 -18.81 14.11 -7.10
N PRO A 12 -17.93 13.38 -6.39
CA PRO A 12 -17.56 12.04 -6.78
C PRO A 12 -18.71 11.04 -6.59
N THR A 13 -18.80 10.07 -7.48
CA THR A 13 -19.61 8.85 -7.30
C THR A 13 -18.77 7.69 -6.77
N HIS A 14 -17.46 7.74 -6.97
CA HIS A 14 -16.50 6.76 -6.46
C HIS A 14 -15.34 7.50 -5.79
N LEU A 15 -14.86 6.99 -4.65
CA LEU A 15 -13.79 7.60 -3.91
C LEU A 15 -12.68 6.58 -3.62
N LEU A 16 -11.48 6.86 -4.11
CA LEU A 16 -10.28 6.09 -3.84
C LEU A 16 -9.36 6.88 -2.91
N HIS A 17 -9.21 6.40 -1.67
CA HIS A 17 -8.38 7.05 -0.65
C HIS A 17 -7.01 6.38 -0.55
N LEU A 18 -6.01 6.97 -1.21
CA LEU A 18 -4.59 6.55 -1.20
C LEU A 18 -3.72 7.41 -0.28
N GLY A 19 -4.26 8.53 0.23
CA GLY A 19 -3.51 9.53 0.98
C GLY A 19 -3.01 9.01 2.33
N ALA A 20 -1.69 8.84 2.46
CA ALA A 20 -1.03 8.47 3.71
C ALA A 20 0.45 8.84 3.71
N LEU A 21 1.01 9.08 4.89
CA LEU A 21 2.44 9.06 5.14
C LEU A 21 2.90 7.62 5.35
N GLN A 22 4.12 7.30 4.91
CA GLN A 22 4.69 5.96 4.99
C GLN A 22 5.39 5.70 6.32
N THR A 23 5.82 4.45 6.55
CA THR A 23 6.46 4.01 7.79
C THR A 23 7.61 4.90 8.27
N PRO A 24 8.58 5.33 7.42
CA PRO A 24 9.65 6.23 7.88
C PRO A 24 9.12 7.57 8.41
N ASP A 25 8.22 8.21 7.66
CA ASP A 25 7.62 9.49 8.09
C ASP A 25 6.83 9.34 9.39
N CYS A 26 6.10 8.22 9.52
CA CYS A 26 5.31 7.94 10.72
C CYS A 26 6.17 7.66 11.96
N ARG A 27 7.35 7.06 11.77
CA ARG A 27 8.34 6.84 12.84
C ARG A 27 8.99 8.15 13.26
N ASP A 28 9.44 8.96 12.30
CA ASP A 28 10.23 10.14 12.53
C ASP A 28 9.35 11.33 12.99
N TYR A 29 8.10 11.38 12.54
CA TYR A 29 7.11 12.41 12.86
C TYR A 29 5.75 11.82 13.25
N PRO A 30 5.63 11.14 14.41
CA PRO A 30 4.44 10.36 14.75
C PRO A 30 3.17 11.20 14.83
N ILE A 31 3.22 12.42 15.36
CA ILE A 31 2.04 13.29 15.43
C ILE A 31 1.55 13.67 14.03
N ARG A 32 2.47 14.03 13.12
CA ARG A 32 2.11 14.32 11.74
C ARG A 32 1.54 13.07 11.02
N GLY A 33 2.10 11.90 11.32
CA GLY A 33 1.58 10.64 10.81
C GLY A 33 0.15 10.38 11.30
N LEU A 34 -0.13 10.60 12.59
CA LEU A 34 -1.48 10.52 13.17
C LEU A 34 -2.44 11.50 12.47
N ASP A 35 -2.03 12.76 12.32
CA ASP A 35 -2.85 13.80 11.68
C ASP A 35 -3.23 13.42 10.25
N VAL A 36 -2.29 12.89 9.46
CA VAL A 36 -2.54 12.54 8.06
C VAL A 36 -3.26 11.19 7.95
N ASN A 37 -2.75 10.13 8.60
CA ASN A 37 -3.22 8.77 8.36
C ASN A 37 -4.51 8.45 9.11
N VAL A 38 -4.72 9.02 10.30
CA VAL A 38 -5.91 8.75 11.12
C VAL A 38 -6.90 9.90 11.04
N LEU A 39 -6.51 11.11 11.48
CA LEU A 39 -7.45 12.23 11.49
C LEU A 39 -7.85 12.66 10.08
N GLY A 40 -6.92 12.67 9.12
CA GLY A 40 -7.24 12.96 7.70
C GLY A 40 -8.26 11.97 7.14
N THR A 41 -8.09 10.68 7.42
CA THR A 41 -9.04 9.62 7.02
C THR A 41 -10.40 9.79 7.72
N ALA A 42 -10.40 10.06 9.03
CA ALA A 42 -11.63 10.32 9.78
C ALA A 42 -12.39 11.55 9.26
N TYR A 43 -11.69 12.64 8.98
CA TYR A 43 -12.30 13.84 8.38
C TYR A 43 -12.88 13.57 6.99
N LEU A 44 -12.25 12.69 6.19
CA LEU A 44 -12.77 12.32 4.89
C LEU A 44 -14.09 11.55 5.02
N PHE A 45 -14.15 10.52 5.87
CA PHE A 45 -15.39 9.79 6.13
C PHE A 45 -16.49 10.69 6.70
N LYS A 46 -16.14 11.53 7.69
CA LYS A 46 -17.08 12.51 8.26
C LYS A 46 -17.65 13.42 7.18
N ALA A 47 -16.82 13.96 6.29
CA ALA A 47 -17.28 14.83 5.23
C ALA A 47 -18.20 14.08 4.23
N CYS A 48 -17.90 12.83 3.90
CA CYS A 48 -18.75 12.02 3.02
C CYS A 48 -20.14 11.80 3.64
N LEU A 49 -20.22 11.55 4.95
CA LEU A 49 -21.48 11.38 5.66
C LEU A 49 -22.28 12.69 5.77
N GLU A 50 -21.63 13.77 6.24
CA GLU A 50 -22.29 15.06 6.45
C GLU A 50 -22.81 15.72 5.16
N MET A 51 -22.11 15.47 4.04
CA MET A 51 -22.51 15.99 2.72
C MET A 51 -23.49 15.05 2.00
N GLU A 52 -23.83 13.91 2.57
CA GLU A 52 -24.71 12.90 1.95
C GLU A 52 -24.31 12.60 0.50
N LEU A 53 -22.99 12.41 0.27
CA LEU A 53 -22.46 12.20 -1.07
C LEU A 53 -23.05 10.93 -1.69
N PRO A 54 -23.48 10.96 -2.96
CA PRO A 54 -24.07 9.82 -3.63
C PRO A 54 -22.97 8.84 -4.09
N LEU A 55 -22.17 8.36 -3.13
CA LEU A 55 -21.09 7.43 -3.42
C LEU A 55 -21.64 6.03 -3.72
N GLU A 56 -21.23 5.48 -4.84
CA GLU A 56 -21.48 4.11 -5.26
C GLU A 56 -20.38 3.17 -4.77
N ARG A 57 -19.20 3.71 -4.44
CA ARG A 57 -18.05 2.96 -3.94
C ARG A 57 -17.08 3.83 -3.14
N PHE A 58 -16.58 3.28 -2.02
CA PHE A 58 -15.41 3.80 -1.32
C PHE A 58 -14.32 2.73 -1.29
N VAL A 59 -13.08 3.09 -1.67
CA VAL A 59 -11.92 2.19 -1.60
C VAL A 59 -10.83 2.81 -0.75
N PHE A 60 -10.38 2.08 0.27
CA PHE A 60 -9.32 2.49 1.19
C PHE A 60 -8.03 1.70 0.93
N ALA A 61 -6.93 2.40 0.76
CA ALA A 61 -5.60 1.77 0.69
C ALA A 61 -5.09 1.43 2.09
N SER A 62 -5.23 0.16 2.46
CA SER A 62 -4.59 -0.41 3.64
C SER A 62 -3.19 -0.94 3.29
N SER A 63 -2.60 -1.77 4.13
CA SER A 63 -1.23 -2.26 3.98
C SER A 63 -1.06 -3.61 4.66
N SER A 64 -0.15 -4.45 4.15
CA SER A 64 0.34 -5.65 4.85
C SER A 64 1.04 -5.33 6.18
N ALA A 65 1.41 -4.06 6.42
CA ALA A 65 1.94 -3.60 7.69
C ALA A 65 0.98 -3.76 8.89
N VAL A 66 -0.30 -4.08 8.63
CA VAL A 66 -1.28 -4.48 9.66
C VAL A 66 -0.98 -5.88 10.24
N ASN A 67 -0.22 -6.68 9.53
CA ASN A 67 0.14 -8.02 9.94
C ASN A 67 1.28 -8.02 10.97
N GLY A 68 1.42 -9.14 11.68
CA GLY A 68 2.46 -9.39 12.66
C GLY A 68 3.59 -10.29 12.14
N PRO A 69 4.37 -10.87 13.08
CA PRO A 69 5.43 -11.81 12.75
C PRO A 69 4.92 -12.99 11.91
N ARG A 70 5.75 -13.44 10.96
CA ARG A 70 5.41 -14.58 10.09
C ARG A 70 5.00 -15.83 10.89
N ALA A 71 5.57 -16.03 12.07
CA ALA A 71 5.28 -17.15 12.95
C ALA A 71 3.82 -17.21 13.48
N LEU A 72 3.05 -16.13 13.35
CA LEU A 72 1.64 -16.10 13.72
C LEU A 72 0.73 -16.73 12.64
N TYR A 73 1.25 -16.99 11.45
CA TYR A 73 0.46 -17.42 10.30
C TYR A 73 0.88 -18.78 9.82
N GLY A 74 -0.08 -19.52 9.24
CA GLY A 74 0.17 -20.81 8.64
C GLY A 74 1.08 -20.79 7.41
N GLU A 75 1.49 -21.93 6.92
CA GLU A 75 2.39 -22.04 5.75
C GLU A 75 1.76 -21.52 4.45
N GLU A 76 0.44 -21.56 4.34
CA GLU A 76 -0.33 -21.11 3.17
C GLU A 76 -0.32 -19.59 2.93
N GLY A 77 0.29 -18.82 3.84
CA GLY A 77 0.35 -17.35 3.74
C GLY A 77 -0.55 -16.65 4.74
N VAL A 78 -0.75 -15.34 4.54
CA VAL A 78 -1.55 -14.48 5.42
C VAL A 78 -2.91 -14.23 4.77
N ARG A 79 -3.98 -14.55 5.48
CA ARG A 79 -5.36 -14.33 5.05
C ARG A 79 -5.88 -12.99 5.58
N PRO A 80 -6.87 -12.36 4.93
CA PRO A 80 -7.45 -11.11 5.42
C PRO A 80 -8.04 -11.19 6.82
N GLU A 81 -8.58 -12.36 7.21
CA GLU A 81 -9.20 -12.65 8.51
C GLU A 81 -8.22 -13.04 9.62
N ASP A 82 -6.94 -13.25 9.30
CA ASP A 82 -5.93 -13.60 10.28
C ASP A 82 -5.69 -12.49 11.30
N PRO A 83 -5.17 -12.81 12.51
CA PRO A 83 -4.91 -11.83 13.54
C PRO A 83 -3.99 -10.70 13.08
N LEU A 84 -4.35 -9.46 13.41
CA LEU A 84 -3.58 -8.27 13.12
C LEU A 84 -2.68 -7.91 14.31
N GLN A 85 -1.37 -7.81 14.08
CA GLN A 85 -0.39 -7.51 15.13
C GLN A 85 0.78 -6.68 14.59
N PRO A 86 0.54 -5.41 14.23
CA PRO A 86 1.55 -4.56 13.61
C PRO A 86 2.78 -4.34 14.49
N PHE A 87 3.93 -4.13 13.84
CA PHE A 87 5.19 -3.80 14.51
C PHE A 87 5.40 -2.31 14.76
N ASN A 88 4.58 -1.45 14.14
CA ASN A 88 4.82 -0.01 14.12
C ASN A 88 3.52 0.79 14.06
N LEU A 89 3.61 2.10 14.35
CA LEU A 89 2.47 3.02 14.36
C LEU A 89 1.73 3.06 13.02
N TYR A 90 2.45 3.02 11.91
CA TYR A 90 1.83 3.03 10.58
C TYR A 90 0.84 1.86 10.40
N GLY A 91 1.22 0.65 10.79
CA GLY A 91 0.35 -0.51 10.74
C GLY A 91 -0.89 -0.36 11.62
N TYR A 92 -0.74 0.13 12.86
CA TYR A 92 -1.89 0.42 13.73
C TYR A 92 -2.80 1.49 13.16
N TRP A 93 -2.26 2.52 12.51
CA TRP A 93 -3.08 3.54 11.85
C TRP A 93 -3.80 3.01 10.62
N LYS A 94 -3.22 2.05 9.90
CA LYS A 94 -3.92 1.35 8.82
C LYS A 94 -5.06 0.48 9.35
N ILE A 95 -4.90 -0.20 10.50
CA ILE A 95 -6.00 -0.90 11.19
C ILE A 95 -7.11 0.09 11.58
N ALA A 96 -6.76 1.25 12.14
CA ALA A 96 -7.74 2.27 12.46
C ALA A 96 -8.51 2.73 11.19
N GLY A 97 -7.81 2.87 10.06
CA GLY A 97 -8.42 3.18 8.77
C GLY A 97 -9.40 2.10 8.27
N GLU A 98 -9.03 0.81 8.40
CA GLU A 98 -9.95 -0.30 8.08
C GLU A 98 -11.19 -0.29 8.96
N GLY A 99 -11.02 -0.06 10.28
CA GLY A 99 -12.15 0.05 11.21
C GLY A 99 -13.07 1.22 10.88
N MET A 100 -12.51 2.40 10.56
CA MET A 100 -13.28 3.55 10.10
C MET A 100 -14.01 3.29 8.78
N ALA A 101 -13.39 2.57 7.84
CA ALA A 101 -14.01 2.17 6.57
C ALA A 101 -15.21 1.24 6.80
N GLN A 102 -15.08 0.29 7.73
CA GLN A 102 -16.18 -0.59 8.12
C GLN A 102 -17.33 0.18 8.77
N ALA A 103 -17.03 1.07 9.72
CA ALA A 103 -18.03 1.92 10.38
C ALA A 103 -18.75 2.83 9.36
N TYR A 104 -18.01 3.43 8.45
CA TYR A 104 -18.59 4.23 7.36
C TYR A 104 -19.58 3.43 6.52
N HIS A 105 -19.23 2.19 6.13
CA HIS A 105 -20.18 1.32 5.43
C HIS A 105 -21.44 1.06 6.27
N GLN A 106 -21.29 0.77 7.56
CA GLN A 106 -22.43 0.50 8.45
C GLN A 106 -23.41 1.69 8.56
N GLU A 107 -22.88 2.92 8.56
CA GLU A 107 -23.68 4.13 8.67
C GLU A 107 -24.27 4.58 7.33
N SER A 108 -23.49 4.51 6.23
CA SER A 108 -23.88 5.04 4.92
C SER A 108 -24.51 4.02 3.99
N THR A 109 -24.32 2.72 4.25
CA THR A 109 -24.60 1.59 3.33
C THR A 109 -23.78 1.60 2.03
N VAL A 110 -22.87 2.57 1.83
CA VAL A 110 -21.99 2.65 0.67
C VAL A 110 -21.07 1.41 0.62
N PRO A 111 -21.02 0.67 -0.50
CA PRO A 111 -20.11 -0.45 -0.65
C PRO A 111 -18.65 0.00 -0.47
N THR A 112 -17.93 -0.62 0.48
CA THR A 112 -16.59 -0.16 0.89
C THR A 112 -15.59 -1.29 0.88
N VAL A 113 -14.44 -1.08 0.24
CA VAL A 113 -13.36 -2.05 0.11
C VAL A 113 -12.08 -1.50 0.71
N SER A 114 -11.41 -2.29 1.55
CA SER A 114 -10.04 -2.03 2.01
C SER A 114 -9.07 -2.99 1.34
N LEU A 115 -8.06 -2.47 0.62
CA LEU A 115 -7.02 -3.28 -0.01
C LEU A 115 -5.71 -3.17 0.77
N ARG A 116 -5.17 -4.29 1.23
CA ARG A 116 -3.86 -4.40 1.86
C ARG A 116 -2.79 -4.62 0.80
N LEU A 117 -1.89 -3.66 0.68
CA LEU A 117 -0.73 -3.71 -0.20
C LEU A 117 0.48 -4.24 0.56
N ALA A 118 1.31 -5.04 -0.10
CA ALA A 118 2.64 -5.37 0.37
C ALA A 118 3.71 -4.48 -0.31
N THR A 119 4.92 -4.99 -0.53
CA THR A 119 6.02 -4.23 -1.10
C THR A 119 5.77 -3.97 -2.59
N THR A 120 5.62 -2.70 -2.94
CA THR A 120 5.44 -2.27 -4.34
C THR A 120 6.77 -1.88 -4.95
N TYR A 121 7.02 -2.30 -6.20
CA TYR A 121 8.15 -1.89 -7.02
C TYR A 121 7.68 -1.42 -8.40
N GLY A 122 8.57 -0.76 -9.14
CA GLY A 122 8.30 -0.30 -10.51
C GLY A 122 8.12 1.22 -10.61
N PRO A 123 7.65 1.70 -11.78
CA PRO A 123 7.51 3.13 -12.06
C PRO A 123 6.70 3.86 -11.00
N GLY A 124 7.20 5.04 -10.56
CA GLY A 124 6.55 5.86 -9.55
C GLY A 124 6.85 5.49 -8.09
N ARG A 125 7.53 4.37 -7.83
CA ARG A 125 7.92 3.95 -6.49
C ARG A 125 9.30 4.52 -6.10
N ASP A 126 9.35 5.78 -5.66
CA ASP A 126 10.60 6.52 -5.45
C ASP A 126 10.99 6.73 -3.98
N ARG A 127 10.13 6.38 -3.01
CA ARG A 127 10.33 6.67 -1.59
C ARG A 127 10.02 5.49 -0.69
N GLY A 128 10.65 5.51 0.48
CA GLY A 128 10.48 4.51 1.54
C GLY A 128 11.51 3.39 1.46
N PHE A 129 11.69 2.71 2.58
CA PHE A 129 12.68 1.65 2.75
C PHE A 129 12.52 0.53 1.70
N THR A 130 11.29 0.14 1.44
CA THR A 130 10.95 -0.91 0.48
C THR A 130 10.95 -0.45 -0.99
N ALA A 131 11.36 0.80 -1.29
CA ALA A 131 11.61 1.25 -2.65
C ALA A 131 12.98 0.79 -3.20
N ALA A 132 13.78 0.11 -2.37
CA ALA A 132 15.15 -0.29 -2.71
C ALA A 132 15.23 -1.10 -4.01
N LEU A 133 14.31 -2.03 -4.26
CA LEU A 133 14.33 -2.80 -5.52
C LEU A 133 14.01 -1.93 -6.75
N THR A 134 13.17 -0.92 -6.63
CA THR A 134 12.96 0.06 -7.72
C THR A 134 14.24 0.89 -7.95
N SER A 135 14.93 1.26 -6.88
CA SER A 135 16.21 1.97 -6.98
C SER A 135 17.30 1.10 -7.61
N ALA A 136 17.34 -0.19 -7.25
CA ALA A 136 18.23 -1.15 -7.88
C ALA A 136 17.97 -1.27 -9.40
N LEU A 137 16.72 -1.41 -9.82
CA LEU A 137 16.35 -1.42 -11.24
C LEU A 137 16.79 -0.15 -11.98
N LYS A 138 16.69 1.02 -11.34
CA LYS A 138 17.18 2.28 -11.90
C LYS A 138 18.70 2.29 -12.03
N ALA A 139 19.41 1.80 -11.01
CA ALA A 139 20.88 1.70 -11.02
C ALA A 139 21.36 0.79 -12.15
N VAL A 140 20.71 -0.36 -12.35
CA VAL A 140 20.98 -1.25 -13.49
C VAL A 140 20.85 -0.51 -14.82
N ALA A 141 19.71 0.17 -15.02
CA ALA A 141 19.45 0.90 -16.25
C ALA A 141 20.42 2.07 -16.51
N SER A 142 21.07 2.57 -15.45
CA SER A 142 22.03 3.70 -15.53
C SER A 142 23.49 3.25 -15.47
N GLY A 143 23.79 1.95 -15.28
CA GLY A 143 25.15 1.46 -15.07
C GLY A 143 25.76 1.95 -13.74
N GLU A 144 24.94 2.13 -12.71
CA GLU A 144 25.35 2.68 -11.42
C GLU A 144 25.42 1.62 -10.32
N ARG A 145 25.99 1.99 -9.16
CA ARG A 145 25.98 1.17 -7.95
C ARG A 145 24.83 1.56 -7.04
N PHE A 146 24.11 0.55 -6.51
CA PHE A 146 23.10 0.74 -5.49
C PHE A 146 23.19 -0.33 -4.41
N GLU A 147 23.17 0.03 -3.14
CA GLU A 147 23.22 -0.90 -2.01
C GLU A 147 21.82 -1.25 -1.52
N ILE A 148 21.53 -2.55 -1.46
CA ILE A 148 20.26 -3.07 -0.93
C ILE A 148 20.31 -3.03 0.61
N PRO A 149 19.40 -2.31 1.29
CA PRO A 149 19.48 -2.09 2.72
C PRO A 149 18.87 -3.22 3.57
N TYR A 150 18.34 -4.28 2.97
CA TYR A 150 17.69 -5.38 3.69
C TYR A 150 17.78 -6.70 2.95
N ARG A 151 17.53 -7.76 3.69
CA ARG A 151 17.40 -9.13 3.19
C ARG A 151 16.06 -9.70 3.60
N GLY A 152 15.73 -10.90 3.14
CA GLY A 152 14.56 -11.64 3.58
C GLY A 152 13.60 -11.97 2.44
N LYS A 153 12.42 -12.43 2.81
CA LYS A 153 11.36 -12.85 1.89
C LYS A 153 10.17 -11.93 2.03
N GLU A 154 9.71 -11.39 0.93
CA GLU A 154 8.57 -10.47 0.89
C GLU A 154 7.59 -10.82 -0.23
N ASN A 155 6.39 -10.25 -0.14
CA ASN A 155 5.41 -10.27 -1.21
C ASN A 155 5.53 -8.96 -2.02
N TYR A 156 5.77 -9.09 -3.31
CA TYR A 156 6.04 -7.97 -4.22
C TYR A 156 4.88 -7.73 -5.18
N HIS A 157 4.58 -6.46 -5.41
CA HIS A 157 3.59 -6.00 -6.37
C HIS A 157 4.24 -5.08 -7.40
N PHE A 158 4.03 -5.34 -8.67
CA PHE A 158 4.36 -4.37 -9.70
C PHE A 158 3.38 -3.18 -9.65
N SER A 159 3.88 -1.96 -9.78
CA SER A 159 3.05 -0.74 -9.57
C SER A 159 1.84 -0.66 -10.49
N HIS A 160 1.93 -1.14 -11.74
CA HIS A 160 0.80 -1.20 -12.65
C HIS A 160 -0.28 -2.19 -12.20
N ASP A 161 0.11 -3.35 -11.64
CA ASP A 161 -0.84 -4.34 -11.11
C ASP A 161 -1.55 -3.80 -9.86
N VAL A 162 -0.83 -3.03 -9.04
CA VAL A 162 -1.44 -2.27 -7.92
C VAL A 162 -2.50 -1.31 -8.45
N GLY A 163 -2.18 -0.54 -9.48
CA GLY A 163 -3.12 0.37 -10.13
C GLY A 163 -4.35 -0.35 -10.69
N ALA A 164 -4.14 -1.47 -11.38
CA ALA A 164 -5.22 -2.32 -11.90
C ALA A 164 -6.09 -2.90 -10.78
N GLY A 165 -5.48 -3.37 -9.68
CA GLY A 165 -6.18 -3.88 -8.50
C GLY A 165 -7.09 -2.82 -7.86
N PHE A 166 -6.60 -1.60 -7.70
CA PHE A 166 -7.43 -0.49 -7.21
C PHE A 166 -8.53 -0.10 -8.20
N ALA A 167 -8.25 -0.06 -9.49
CA ALA A 167 -9.26 0.24 -10.50
C ALA A 167 -10.39 -0.79 -10.43
N ARG A 168 -10.07 -2.09 -10.34
CA ARG A 168 -11.08 -3.15 -10.19
C ARG A 168 -11.86 -3.02 -8.88
N ALA A 169 -11.20 -2.71 -7.76
CA ALA A 169 -11.89 -2.49 -6.49
C ALA A 169 -12.89 -1.32 -6.56
N VAL A 170 -12.63 -0.34 -7.41
CA VAL A 170 -13.53 0.80 -7.65
C VAL A 170 -14.71 0.41 -8.55
N ILE A 171 -14.48 -0.34 -9.65
CA ILE A 171 -15.48 -0.52 -10.72
C ILE A 171 -16.17 -1.88 -10.72
N ASP A 172 -15.54 -2.96 -10.20
CA ASP A 172 -16.14 -4.29 -10.22
C ASP A 172 -17.38 -4.34 -9.30
N PRO A 173 -18.42 -5.10 -9.66
CA PRO A 173 -19.61 -5.25 -8.81
C PRO A 173 -19.25 -5.75 -7.42
N PHE A 174 -19.67 -5.03 -6.40
CA PHE A 174 -19.46 -5.38 -5.00
C PHE A 174 -20.53 -4.76 -4.11
N ILE A 175 -20.94 -5.47 -3.08
CA ILE A 175 -21.86 -5.00 -2.04
C ILE A 175 -21.28 -5.28 -0.66
N GLY A 176 -21.62 -4.45 0.32
CA GLY A 176 -21.16 -4.65 1.69
C GLY A 176 -19.80 -4.02 1.95
N TYR A 177 -19.09 -4.56 2.95
CA TYR A 177 -17.74 -4.22 3.35
C TYR A 177 -16.82 -5.43 3.18
N GLY A 178 -15.61 -5.21 2.64
CA GLY A 178 -14.61 -6.27 2.52
C GLY A 178 -13.18 -5.75 2.67
N VAL A 179 -12.33 -6.61 3.25
CA VAL A 179 -10.89 -6.42 3.33
C VAL A 179 -10.21 -7.50 2.52
N TYR A 180 -9.26 -7.11 1.69
CA TYR A 180 -8.56 -8.04 0.80
C TYR A 180 -7.06 -7.79 0.80
N ASN A 181 -6.27 -8.85 0.76
CA ASN A 181 -4.85 -8.77 0.44
C ASN A 181 -4.72 -8.70 -1.09
N LEU A 182 -4.01 -7.71 -1.61
CA LEU A 182 -3.72 -7.68 -3.05
C LEU A 182 -2.78 -8.84 -3.39
N PRO A 183 -3.08 -9.67 -4.40
CA PRO A 183 -2.19 -10.74 -4.84
C PRO A 183 -0.86 -10.20 -5.36
N GLY A 184 0.24 -10.90 -5.06
CA GLY A 184 1.59 -10.55 -5.51
C GLY A 184 2.50 -11.77 -5.58
N GLN A 185 3.74 -11.58 -5.99
CA GLN A 185 4.76 -12.62 -6.02
C GLN A 185 5.57 -12.62 -4.73
N THR A 186 5.69 -13.80 -4.12
CA THR A 186 6.47 -13.95 -2.89
C THR A 186 7.81 -14.59 -3.20
N CYS A 187 8.89 -13.84 -3.04
CA CYS A 187 10.26 -14.32 -3.22
C CYS A 187 11.21 -13.64 -2.23
N THR A 188 12.41 -14.18 -2.11
CA THR A 188 13.49 -13.52 -1.37
C THR A 188 14.05 -12.34 -2.17
N VAL A 189 14.75 -11.44 -1.47
CA VAL A 189 15.48 -10.35 -2.14
C VAL A 189 16.55 -10.93 -3.06
N ASP A 190 17.24 -12.02 -2.63
CA ASP A 190 18.26 -12.69 -3.47
C ASP A 190 17.66 -13.24 -4.76
N GLU A 191 16.49 -13.90 -4.69
CA GLU A 191 15.77 -14.38 -5.89
C GLU A 191 15.35 -13.22 -6.81
N PHE A 192 14.90 -12.11 -6.24
CA PHE A 192 14.55 -10.93 -7.03
C PHE A 192 15.79 -10.30 -7.70
N LEU A 193 16.92 -10.20 -6.99
CA LEU A 193 18.17 -9.70 -7.55
C LEU A 193 18.71 -10.62 -8.65
N ALA A 194 18.57 -11.93 -8.50
CA ALA A 194 18.96 -12.88 -9.55
C ALA A 194 18.17 -12.62 -10.85
N LEU A 195 16.86 -12.39 -10.76
CA LEU A 195 16.05 -12.01 -11.93
C LEU A 195 16.50 -10.68 -12.54
N ILE A 196 16.86 -9.68 -11.72
CA ILE A 196 17.40 -8.41 -12.25
C ILE A 196 18.69 -8.65 -13.03
N HIS A 197 19.60 -9.50 -12.52
CA HIS A 197 20.85 -9.80 -13.20
C HIS A 197 20.61 -10.55 -14.52
N GLU A 198 19.73 -11.54 -14.54
CA GLU A 198 19.36 -12.30 -15.73
C GLU A 198 18.81 -11.38 -16.84
N GLU A 199 17.83 -10.55 -16.50
CA GLU A 199 17.22 -9.61 -17.45
C GLU A 199 18.22 -8.55 -17.92
N ALA A 200 19.11 -8.07 -17.04
CA ALA A 200 20.14 -7.11 -17.41
C ALA A 200 21.14 -7.71 -18.41
N GLU A 201 21.54 -8.97 -18.21
CA GLU A 201 22.43 -9.69 -19.13
C GLU A 201 21.76 -9.86 -20.50
N ASP A 202 20.50 -10.28 -20.53
CA ASP A 202 19.72 -10.43 -21.77
C ASP A 202 19.56 -9.11 -22.53
N MET A 203 19.47 -8.00 -21.81
CA MET A 203 19.40 -6.64 -22.38
C MET A 203 20.78 -6.07 -22.75
N GLY A 204 21.88 -6.74 -22.44
CA GLY A 204 23.24 -6.24 -22.64
C GLY A 204 23.61 -5.04 -21.78
N LEU A 205 23.02 -4.94 -20.58
CA LEU A 205 23.34 -3.91 -19.59
C LEU A 205 24.49 -4.37 -18.71
N ASP A 206 25.51 -3.53 -18.57
CA ASP A 206 26.69 -3.78 -17.74
C ASP A 206 27.06 -2.55 -16.90
N GLY A 207 28.18 -2.63 -16.16
CA GLY A 207 28.71 -1.51 -15.38
C GLY A 207 27.95 -1.17 -14.11
N PHE A 208 26.95 -1.97 -13.72
CA PHE A 208 26.19 -1.79 -12.47
C PHE A 208 26.67 -2.73 -11.34
N GLU A 209 26.44 -2.33 -10.11
CA GLU A 209 26.68 -3.16 -8.92
C GLU A 209 25.51 -3.06 -7.96
N ILE A 210 24.98 -4.20 -7.46
CA ILE A 210 23.91 -4.24 -6.48
C ILE A 210 24.32 -5.09 -5.28
N PRO A 211 25.26 -4.62 -4.45
CA PRO A 211 25.63 -5.28 -3.21
C PRO A 211 24.60 -5.04 -2.12
N TYR A 212 24.70 -5.82 -1.04
CA TYR A 212 24.01 -5.47 0.20
C TYR A 212 24.81 -4.43 0.98
N ALA A 213 24.09 -3.54 1.67
CA ALA A 213 24.68 -2.67 2.68
C ALA A 213 25.27 -3.51 3.83
N GLU A 214 26.41 -3.05 4.40
CA GLU A 214 27.09 -3.67 5.55
C GLU A 214 26.29 -3.55 6.85
#